data_ef1554b8ba8ce2deb5ec0186938e50b3
#
_entry.id   ef1554b8ba8ce2deb5ec0186938e50b3
#
_cell.length_a   1.000
_cell.length_b   1.000
_cell.length_c   1.000
_cell.angle_alpha   90.00
_cell.angle_beta   90.00
_cell.angle_gamma   90.00
#
_symmetry.space_group_name_H-M   'P 1'
#
loop_
_entity.id
_entity.type
_entity.pdbx_description
1 polymer ?
#
loop_
_entity_poly.entity_id
_entity_poly.type
_entity_poly.pdbx_seq_one_letter_code
_entity_poly.pdbx_strand_id
1 'polypeptide(L)'
;MYTNPIEQYDSQSNYSIHFDANLFANYLSFIGEKRGIVRVEGIVESIKTDATGNISELELKNKKINVDFVFDCSGFRRLIIGNFYKSKWKSHKDTLASKKAIPFFMPIDKSIPPYTESTAMDYGWMWKIPLQHRYGCGYVFDSDYVSEDEAKKELDKFIGYEVESPKTFNFEPGCYEEIWIKNCIAIGLSSGFVEPLEATSVWQSIIVLKRFLSDSSNISNKNKYNIDKFNKHYLDEVQEVVDFLYLHYITNKKNTNFWKDYRKNNKTPDFVEYILEVCKNRPLYDEFDFSNKKLFTSFSYSKIIIGNGLLSKDIIKSYKNNIKIYNEEDYIKMIKNQNLIIESFIGHNKFLIELSKE
;
A
#
# COMPACT_ATOMS: atom_id res chain seq x y z
N MET A 1 19.53 16.87 -26.40
CA MET A 1 18.75 15.63 -26.44
C MET A 1 19.21 14.78 -25.26
N TYR A 2 18.46 14.76 -24.18
CA TYR A 2 18.71 13.81 -23.09
C TYR A 2 18.28 12.45 -23.63
N THR A 3 19.21 11.59 -23.95
CA THR A 3 18.93 10.16 -24.04
C THR A 3 18.58 9.73 -22.64
N ASN A 4 17.32 9.38 -22.42
CA ASN A 4 16.81 8.94 -21.13
C ASN A 4 17.64 7.73 -20.67
N PRO A 5 18.48 7.83 -19.61
CA PRO A 5 19.27 6.68 -19.16
C PRO A 5 18.41 5.47 -18.80
N ILE A 6 17.12 5.69 -18.53
CA ILE A 6 16.11 4.68 -18.21
C ILE A 6 15.85 3.78 -19.43
N GLU A 7 15.86 4.29 -20.67
CA GLU A 7 15.66 3.47 -21.88
C GLU A 7 16.76 2.41 -22.09
N GLN A 8 17.96 2.65 -21.58
CA GLN A 8 19.08 1.72 -21.70
C GLN A 8 19.04 0.60 -20.63
N TYR A 9 18.25 0.77 -19.57
CA TYR A 9 18.16 -0.15 -18.41
C TYR A 9 16.73 -0.65 -18.15
N ASP A 10 15.83 -0.49 -19.10
CA ASP A 10 14.37 -0.70 -18.98
C ASP A 10 13.94 -2.14 -18.61
N SER A 11 14.83 -3.09 -18.60
CA SER A 11 14.48 -4.48 -18.31
C SER A 11 14.77 -4.96 -16.89
N GLN A 12 15.45 -4.18 -16.03
CA GLN A 12 15.97 -4.73 -14.77
C GLN A 12 15.76 -3.90 -13.50
N SER A 13 15.26 -2.67 -13.55
CA SER A 13 15.04 -1.87 -12.34
C SER A 13 13.61 -1.40 -12.20
N ASN A 14 12.91 -1.92 -11.19
CA ASN A 14 11.60 -1.41 -10.78
C ASN A 14 11.80 -0.16 -9.92
N TYR A 15 11.09 0.91 -10.22
CA TYR A 15 11.08 2.12 -9.40
C TYR A 15 9.65 2.58 -9.11
N SER A 16 9.52 3.36 -8.04
CA SER A 16 8.26 4.02 -7.66
C SER A 16 8.48 5.53 -7.57
N ILE A 17 7.39 6.27 -7.64
CA ILE A 17 7.42 7.73 -7.58
C ILE A 17 6.86 8.17 -6.22
N HIS A 18 7.60 9.04 -5.52
CA HIS A 18 7.07 9.78 -4.39
C HIS A 18 6.42 11.07 -4.91
N PHE A 19 5.18 11.31 -4.53
CA PHE A 19 4.45 12.50 -4.96
C PHE A 19 3.59 13.08 -3.83
N ASP A 20 3.37 14.39 -3.88
CA ASP A 20 2.42 15.04 -3.00
C ASP A 20 0.99 14.75 -3.49
N ALA A 21 0.22 14.05 -2.66
CA ALA A 21 -1.12 13.60 -3.02
C ALA A 21 -2.09 14.76 -3.32
N ASN A 22 -1.95 15.91 -2.63
CA ASN A 22 -2.80 17.08 -2.87
C ASN A 22 -2.47 17.76 -4.19
N LEU A 23 -1.18 17.94 -4.48
CA LEU A 23 -0.74 18.51 -5.76
C LEU A 23 -1.15 17.60 -6.93
N PHE A 24 -0.98 16.30 -6.77
CA PHE A 24 -1.38 15.33 -7.78
C PHE A 24 -2.91 15.29 -8.00
N ALA A 25 -3.70 15.36 -6.94
CA ALA A 25 -5.16 15.44 -7.05
C ALA A 25 -5.62 16.71 -7.80
N ASN A 26 -5.02 17.86 -7.49
CA ASN A 26 -5.30 19.11 -8.20
C ASN A 26 -4.94 19.01 -9.68
N TYR A 27 -3.79 18.44 -10.00
CA TYR A 27 -3.37 18.21 -11.39
C TYR A 27 -4.34 17.28 -12.14
N LEU A 28 -4.76 16.16 -11.51
CA LEU A 28 -5.74 15.26 -12.13
C LEU A 28 -7.10 15.91 -12.34
N SER A 29 -7.57 16.74 -11.40
CA SER A 29 -8.80 17.51 -11.56
C SER A 29 -8.72 18.45 -12.76
N PHE A 30 -7.63 19.22 -12.88
CA PHE A 30 -7.39 20.10 -14.00
C PHE A 30 -7.37 19.36 -15.36
N ILE A 31 -6.65 18.24 -15.44
CA ILE A 31 -6.61 17.43 -16.67
C ILE A 31 -7.98 16.80 -16.97
N GLY A 32 -8.70 16.35 -15.95
CA GLY A 32 -10.04 15.80 -16.10
C GLY A 32 -11.02 16.80 -16.72
N GLU A 33 -11.08 18.01 -16.18
CA GLU A 33 -11.92 19.09 -16.70
C GLU A 33 -11.55 19.47 -18.14
N LYS A 34 -10.25 19.56 -18.45
CA LYS A 34 -9.77 19.77 -19.84
C LYS A 34 -10.20 18.68 -20.81
N ARG A 35 -10.40 17.45 -20.33
CA ARG A 35 -10.87 16.30 -21.11
C ARG A 35 -12.38 16.16 -21.14
N GLY A 36 -13.13 17.14 -20.64
CA GLY A 36 -14.59 17.19 -20.66
C GLY A 36 -15.27 16.52 -19.47
N ILE A 37 -14.54 16.17 -18.41
CA ILE A 37 -15.16 15.70 -17.17
C ILE A 37 -15.85 16.89 -16.49
N VAL A 38 -17.13 16.75 -16.19
CA VAL A 38 -17.91 17.76 -15.48
C VAL A 38 -17.72 17.59 -13.98
N ARG A 39 -17.03 18.53 -13.35
CA ARG A 39 -16.91 18.59 -11.89
C ARG A 39 -18.15 19.24 -11.28
N VAL A 40 -18.77 18.56 -10.32
CA VAL A 40 -19.90 19.07 -9.54
C VAL A 40 -19.52 19.05 -8.08
N GLU A 41 -19.46 20.22 -7.45
CA GLU A 41 -19.24 20.33 -6.02
C GLU A 41 -20.56 20.21 -5.27
N GLY A 42 -20.57 19.43 -4.19
CA GLY A 42 -21.73 19.23 -3.36
C GLY A 42 -21.62 18.01 -2.46
N ILE A 43 -22.57 17.93 -1.54
CA ILE A 43 -22.73 16.78 -0.65
C ILE A 43 -23.93 15.98 -1.16
N VAL A 44 -23.75 14.68 -1.36
CA VAL A 44 -24.84 13.76 -1.67
C VAL A 44 -25.67 13.57 -0.40
N GLU A 45 -26.92 14.01 -0.44
CA GLU A 45 -27.87 13.95 0.68
C GLU A 45 -28.74 12.69 0.61
N SER A 46 -29.13 12.26 -0.59
CA SER A 46 -29.90 11.05 -0.79
C SER A 46 -29.50 10.30 -2.08
N ILE A 47 -29.82 9.03 -2.12
CA ILE A 47 -29.57 8.11 -3.24
C ILE A 47 -30.89 7.44 -3.60
N LYS A 48 -31.27 7.51 -4.90
CA LYS A 48 -32.45 6.81 -5.40
C LYS A 48 -32.04 5.64 -6.29
N THR A 49 -32.86 4.60 -6.26
CA THR A 49 -32.66 3.41 -7.09
C THR A 49 -33.85 3.20 -8.04
N ASP A 50 -33.57 2.48 -9.10
CA ASP A 50 -34.60 1.90 -9.95
C ASP A 50 -35.24 0.65 -9.29
N ALA A 51 -36.23 0.06 -9.98
CA ALA A 51 -36.93 -1.12 -9.48
C ALA A 51 -36.02 -2.36 -9.33
N THR A 52 -34.83 -2.35 -9.95
CA THR A 52 -33.84 -3.46 -9.88
C THR A 52 -32.80 -3.23 -8.78
N GLY A 53 -32.84 -2.08 -8.11
CA GLY A 53 -31.90 -1.69 -7.06
C GLY A 53 -30.61 -1.06 -7.57
N ASN A 54 -30.50 -0.71 -8.87
CA ASN A 54 -29.42 0.12 -9.36
C ASN A 54 -29.63 1.58 -8.95
N ILE A 55 -28.57 2.30 -8.62
CA ILE A 55 -28.62 3.74 -8.39
C ILE A 55 -29.01 4.44 -9.70
N SER A 56 -30.07 5.24 -9.65
CA SER A 56 -30.57 6.01 -10.77
C SER A 56 -30.34 7.52 -10.64
N GLU A 57 -30.31 8.03 -9.39
CA GLU A 57 -30.16 9.46 -9.12
C GLU A 57 -29.36 9.67 -7.83
N LEU A 58 -28.45 10.63 -7.86
CA LEU A 58 -27.78 11.20 -6.69
C LEU A 58 -28.36 12.60 -6.44
N GLU A 59 -28.90 12.84 -5.25
CA GLU A 59 -29.52 14.11 -4.87
C GLU A 59 -28.56 14.91 -3.99
N LEU A 60 -28.24 16.10 -4.43
CA LEU A 60 -27.50 17.12 -3.72
C LEU A 60 -28.47 18.23 -3.30
N LYS A 61 -28.08 19.08 -2.36
CA LYS A 61 -28.94 20.15 -1.82
C LYS A 61 -29.72 20.94 -2.90
N ASN A 62 -29.10 21.25 -4.02
CA ASN A 62 -29.69 22.09 -5.07
C ASN A 62 -29.64 21.45 -6.46
N LYS A 63 -29.30 20.18 -6.57
CA LYS A 63 -29.10 19.52 -7.86
C LYS A 63 -29.38 18.01 -7.76
N LYS A 64 -29.97 17.48 -8.81
CA LYS A 64 -30.13 16.04 -9.02
C LYS A 64 -29.24 15.60 -10.17
N ILE A 65 -28.58 14.47 -10.03
CA ILE A 65 -27.68 13.91 -11.02
C ILE A 65 -28.16 12.50 -11.34
N ASN A 66 -28.66 12.32 -12.55
CA ASN A 66 -28.96 10.97 -13.06
C ASN A 66 -27.67 10.24 -13.38
N VAL A 67 -27.61 8.96 -13.04
CA VAL A 67 -26.39 8.15 -13.18
C VAL A 67 -26.73 6.78 -13.77
N ASP A 68 -25.85 6.28 -14.62
CA ASP A 68 -25.89 4.91 -15.17
C ASP A 68 -24.99 3.97 -14.37
N PHE A 69 -23.85 4.47 -13.88
CA PHE A 69 -22.89 3.76 -13.07
C PHE A 69 -22.20 4.69 -12.08
N VAL A 70 -21.82 4.18 -10.90
CA VAL A 70 -21.21 4.98 -9.83
C VAL A 70 -19.89 4.35 -9.37
N PHE A 71 -18.84 5.18 -9.33
CA PHE A 71 -17.60 4.84 -8.63
C PHE A 71 -17.63 5.52 -7.25
N ASP A 72 -17.81 4.73 -6.18
CA ASP A 72 -17.80 5.24 -4.80
C ASP A 72 -16.35 5.49 -4.36
N CYS A 73 -15.91 6.73 -4.45
CA CYS A 73 -14.62 7.21 -3.95
C CYS A 73 -14.79 8.08 -2.70
N SER A 74 -15.82 7.85 -1.90
CA SER A 74 -16.17 8.66 -0.71
C SER A 74 -15.19 8.50 0.48
N GLY A 75 -14.14 7.72 0.31
CA GLY A 75 -13.10 7.52 1.32
C GLY A 75 -13.62 6.81 2.57
N PHE A 76 -13.11 7.17 3.72
CA PHE A 76 -13.56 6.59 5.00
C PHE A 76 -15.04 6.83 5.33
N ARG A 77 -15.73 7.71 4.61
CA ARG A 77 -17.19 7.87 4.75
C ARG A 77 -17.95 6.65 4.26
N ARG A 78 -17.40 5.91 3.26
CA ARG A 78 -17.97 4.66 2.75
C ARG A 78 -19.45 4.80 2.40
N LEU A 79 -19.79 5.90 1.72
CA LEU A 79 -21.14 6.42 1.59
C LEU A 79 -22.09 5.43 0.91
N ILE A 80 -21.64 4.80 -0.16
CA ILE A 80 -22.53 3.96 -0.98
C ILE A 80 -22.36 2.48 -0.63
N ILE A 81 -21.19 1.91 -0.81
CA ILE A 81 -21.01 0.46 -0.56
C ILE A 81 -21.25 0.11 0.92
N GLY A 82 -20.73 0.92 1.84
CA GLY A 82 -20.88 0.67 3.28
C GLY A 82 -22.23 1.11 3.82
N ASN A 83 -22.58 2.38 3.60
CA ASN A 83 -23.74 2.96 4.29
C ASN A 83 -25.06 2.74 3.56
N PHE A 84 -25.08 2.76 2.23
CA PHE A 84 -26.30 2.57 1.45
C PHE A 84 -26.57 1.09 1.17
N TYR A 85 -25.62 0.38 0.50
CA TYR A 85 -25.81 -1.04 0.15
C TYR A 85 -25.55 -2.00 1.32
N LYS A 86 -24.95 -1.53 2.44
CA LYS A 86 -24.67 -2.34 3.63
C LYS A 86 -23.83 -3.59 3.36
N SER A 87 -22.86 -3.47 2.46
CA SER A 87 -21.88 -4.55 2.27
C SER A 87 -21.22 -4.94 3.61
N LYS A 88 -20.96 -6.21 3.77
CA LYS A 88 -20.38 -6.73 5.01
C LYS A 88 -18.90 -6.38 5.09
N TRP A 89 -18.48 -5.87 6.25
CA TRP A 89 -17.08 -5.58 6.56
C TRP A 89 -16.33 -6.81 6.99
N LYS A 90 -15.22 -7.14 6.32
CA LYS A 90 -14.26 -8.15 6.73
C LYS A 90 -13.14 -7.47 7.50
N SER A 91 -13.12 -7.63 8.81
CA SER A 91 -12.08 -7.10 9.70
C SER A 91 -10.82 -7.95 9.63
N HIS A 92 -9.67 -7.30 9.67
CA HIS A 92 -8.35 -7.93 9.81
C HIS A 92 -7.64 -7.53 11.11
N LYS A 93 -8.39 -6.99 12.10
CA LYS A 93 -7.86 -6.53 13.39
C LYS A 93 -7.17 -7.62 14.21
N ASP A 94 -7.54 -8.88 14.02
CA ASP A 94 -6.93 -10.01 14.72
C ASP A 94 -5.55 -10.39 14.13
N THR A 95 -5.25 -9.85 12.94
CA THR A 95 -3.98 -10.05 12.25
C THR A 95 -3.13 -8.78 12.24
N LEU A 96 -3.74 -7.62 12.03
CA LEU A 96 -3.07 -6.30 11.97
C LEU A 96 -3.50 -5.44 13.15
N ALA A 97 -2.57 -5.13 14.04
CA ALA A 97 -2.87 -4.50 15.33
C ALA A 97 -3.05 -2.97 15.26
N SER A 98 -2.55 -2.31 14.22
CA SER A 98 -2.58 -0.85 14.12
C SER A 98 -4.00 -0.31 13.96
N LYS A 99 -4.36 0.70 14.77
CA LYS A 99 -5.72 1.27 14.84
C LYS A 99 -5.77 2.77 14.68
N LYS A 100 -4.64 3.45 14.89
CA LYS A 100 -4.54 4.91 14.83
C LYS A 100 -3.32 5.35 14.03
N ALA A 101 -3.42 6.54 13.43
CA ALA A 101 -2.31 7.18 12.74
C ALA A 101 -2.25 8.67 13.06
N ILE A 102 -1.06 9.17 13.35
CA ILE A 102 -0.72 10.59 13.52
C ILE A 102 0.09 11.02 12.29
N PRO A 103 -0.50 11.60 11.24
CA PRO A 103 0.25 12.14 10.11
C PRO A 103 0.83 13.50 10.47
N PHE A 104 2.02 13.78 9.95
CA PHE A 104 2.72 15.05 10.14
C PHE A 104 3.69 15.32 9.00
N PHE A 105 4.33 16.48 9.03
CA PHE A 105 5.33 16.87 8.06
C PHE A 105 6.64 17.24 8.74
N MET A 106 7.74 17.00 8.04
CA MET A 106 9.06 17.43 8.48
C MET A 106 9.74 18.23 7.37
N PRO A 107 10.62 19.20 7.74
CA PRO A 107 11.47 19.87 6.77
C PRO A 107 12.31 18.87 5.98
N ILE A 108 12.54 19.15 4.69
CA ILE A 108 13.40 18.32 3.86
C ILE A 108 14.86 18.58 4.17
N ASP A 109 15.65 17.53 4.17
CA ASP A 109 17.11 17.62 4.29
C ASP A 109 17.75 18.16 3.00
N LYS A 110 19.01 18.59 3.09
CA LYS A 110 19.79 19.01 1.90
C LYS A 110 19.96 17.89 0.87
N SER A 111 19.96 16.64 1.33
CA SER A 111 20.04 15.44 0.49
C SER A 111 18.74 14.67 0.61
N ILE A 112 18.04 14.50 -0.51
CA ILE A 112 16.76 13.77 -0.59
C ILE A 112 17.07 12.30 -0.85
N PRO A 113 16.74 11.37 0.07
CA PRO A 113 16.94 9.94 -0.16
C PRO A 113 15.94 9.41 -1.22
N PRO A 114 16.33 8.42 -2.04
CA PRO A 114 15.44 7.85 -3.06
C PRO A 114 14.54 6.73 -2.53
N TYR A 115 14.24 6.70 -1.23
CA TYR A 115 13.46 5.62 -0.61
C TYR A 115 12.58 6.15 0.52
N THR A 116 11.51 5.41 0.81
CA THR A 116 10.72 5.56 2.03
C THR A 116 11.44 4.89 3.19
N GLU A 117 11.51 5.58 4.31
CA GLU A 117 12.02 5.03 5.56
C GLU A 117 10.85 4.58 6.44
N SER A 118 10.92 3.35 6.95
CA SER A 118 9.97 2.81 7.92
C SER A 118 10.71 2.43 9.20
N THR A 119 10.35 3.07 10.31
CA THR A 119 11.02 2.90 11.60
C THR A 119 10.08 2.25 12.61
N ALA A 120 10.48 1.13 13.21
CA ALA A 120 9.74 0.50 14.29
C ALA A 120 9.80 1.37 15.56
N MET A 121 8.64 1.82 16.05
CA MET A 121 8.44 2.57 17.29
C MET A 121 8.04 1.60 18.41
N ASP A 122 7.83 2.09 19.63
CA ASP A 122 7.54 1.22 20.76
C ASP A 122 6.15 0.57 20.69
N TYR A 123 5.19 1.26 20.05
CA TYR A 123 3.79 0.80 19.95
C TYR A 123 3.28 0.66 18.51
N GLY A 124 4.19 0.66 17.53
CA GLY A 124 3.86 0.60 16.12
C GLY A 124 5.06 0.98 15.24
N TRP A 125 4.84 1.80 14.21
CA TRP A 125 5.90 2.20 13.28
C TRP A 125 5.62 3.57 12.66
N MET A 126 6.69 4.25 12.25
CA MET A 126 6.66 5.55 11.61
C MET A 126 7.12 5.45 10.16
N TRP A 127 6.41 6.12 9.24
CA TRP A 127 6.90 6.32 7.89
C TRP A 127 7.49 7.72 7.70
N LYS A 128 8.50 7.82 6.82
CA LYS A 128 9.11 9.06 6.38
C LYS A 128 9.32 8.97 4.87
N ILE A 129 8.50 9.72 4.12
CA ILE A 129 8.49 9.73 2.65
C ILE A 129 9.09 11.04 2.18
N PRO A 130 10.23 11.03 1.45
CA PRO A 130 10.83 12.25 0.94
C PRO A 130 10.05 12.77 -0.27
N LEU A 131 9.71 14.06 -0.24
CA LEU A 131 9.21 14.82 -1.35
C LEU A 131 10.21 15.93 -1.69
N GLN A 132 10.02 16.67 -2.77
CA GLN A 132 10.95 17.75 -3.15
C GLN A 132 10.99 18.91 -2.15
N HIS A 133 9.90 19.18 -1.44
CA HIS A 133 9.74 20.34 -0.57
C HIS A 133 9.59 20.01 0.92
N ARG A 134 9.35 18.76 1.28
CA ARG A 134 9.15 18.30 2.67
C ARG A 134 9.22 16.78 2.77
N TYR A 135 9.26 16.26 3.97
CA TYR A 135 8.89 14.87 4.22
C TYR A 135 7.39 14.76 4.54
N GLY A 136 6.72 13.76 3.96
CA GLY A 136 5.42 13.28 4.42
C GLY A 136 5.65 12.17 5.43
N CYS A 137 5.24 12.36 6.68
CA CYS A 137 5.49 11.46 7.78
C CYS A 137 4.21 11.03 8.46
N GLY A 138 4.28 9.97 9.25
CA GLY A 138 3.24 9.62 10.19
C GLY A 138 3.61 8.43 11.05
N TYR A 139 2.99 8.36 12.21
CA TYR A 139 3.15 7.30 13.19
C TYR A 139 1.85 6.49 13.27
N VAL A 140 1.92 5.20 12.97
CA VAL A 140 0.82 4.24 13.12
C VAL A 140 1.05 3.44 14.40
N PHE A 141 0.03 3.32 15.24
CA PHE A 141 0.16 2.65 16.53
C PHE A 141 -1.11 1.92 16.97
N ASP A 142 -0.95 1.00 17.92
CA ASP A 142 -2.05 0.31 18.54
C ASP A 142 -2.53 1.07 19.79
N SER A 143 -3.76 1.60 19.72
CA SER A 143 -4.37 2.35 20.82
C SER A 143 -4.79 1.51 22.03
N ASP A 144 -4.67 0.18 21.97
CA ASP A 144 -4.87 -0.68 23.14
C ASP A 144 -3.64 -0.70 24.05
N TYR A 145 -2.47 -0.32 23.53
CA TYR A 145 -1.20 -0.29 24.28
C TYR A 145 -0.78 1.11 24.71
N VAL A 146 -1.21 2.14 24.03
CA VAL A 146 -0.77 3.51 24.27
C VAL A 146 -1.88 4.51 23.97
N SER A 147 -2.04 5.52 24.81
CA SER A 147 -2.92 6.66 24.54
C SER A 147 -2.36 7.53 23.40
N GLU A 148 -3.20 8.33 22.80
CA GLU A 148 -2.80 9.26 21.72
C GLU A 148 -1.75 10.28 22.21
N ASP A 149 -1.94 10.80 23.42
CA ASP A 149 -1.00 11.76 24.03
C ASP A 149 0.37 11.15 24.33
N GLU A 150 0.41 9.89 24.77
CA GLU A 150 1.66 9.18 25.01
C GLU A 150 2.34 8.79 23.71
N ALA A 151 1.58 8.37 22.69
CA ALA A 151 2.12 8.09 21.35
C ALA A 151 2.72 9.37 20.74
N LYS A 152 2.05 10.52 20.92
CA LYS A 152 2.59 11.81 20.48
C LYS A 152 3.87 12.17 21.23
N LYS A 153 3.93 11.98 22.54
CA LYS A 153 5.16 12.22 23.33
C LYS A 153 6.32 11.32 22.91
N GLU A 154 6.05 10.06 22.59
CA GLU A 154 7.06 9.15 22.03
C GLU A 154 7.58 9.69 20.70
N LEU A 155 6.67 10.11 19.81
CA LEU A 155 6.99 10.67 18.52
C LEU A 155 7.85 11.94 18.65
N ASP A 156 7.44 12.89 19.47
CA ASP A 156 8.17 14.15 19.72
C ASP A 156 9.57 13.89 20.28
N LYS A 157 9.69 12.95 21.20
CA LYS A 157 10.97 12.51 21.74
C LYS A 157 11.87 11.87 20.68
N PHE A 158 11.29 11.05 19.79
CA PHE A 158 12.03 10.40 18.72
C PHE A 158 12.54 11.40 17.68
N ILE A 159 11.69 12.36 17.30
CA ILE A 159 12.02 13.41 16.33
C ILE A 159 12.95 14.48 16.92
N GLY A 160 12.89 14.71 18.24
CA GLY A 160 13.70 15.69 18.96
C GLY A 160 13.05 17.08 19.11
N TYR A 161 11.82 17.24 18.64
CA TYR A 161 11.02 18.47 18.81
C TYR A 161 9.53 18.14 18.78
N GLU A 162 8.69 19.09 19.21
CA GLU A 162 7.24 18.94 19.16
C GLU A 162 6.73 18.98 17.72
N VAL A 163 6.10 17.88 17.30
CA VAL A 163 5.58 17.70 15.95
C VAL A 163 4.19 18.30 15.86
N GLU A 164 3.96 19.16 14.87
CA GLU A 164 2.61 19.62 14.54
C GLU A 164 1.87 18.55 13.75
N SER A 165 0.75 18.08 14.31
CA SER A 165 -0.16 17.16 13.64
C SER A 165 -1.57 17.74 13.64
N PRO A 166 -2.19 17.94 12.46
CA PRO A 166 -3.50 18.56 12.38
C PRO A 166 -4.62 17.64 12.87
N LYS A 167 -4.42 16.33 12.87
CA LYS A 167 -5.48 15.36 13.19
C LYS A 167 -4.93 13.94 13.32
N THR A 168 -5.43 13.22 14.33
CA THR A 168 -5.27 11.76 14.43
C THR A 168 -6.40 11.06 13.67
N PHE A 169 -6.06 10.02 12.94
CA PHE A 169 -7.01 9.17 12.23
C PHE A 169 -7.20 7.85 12.95
N ASN A 170 -8.48 7.48 13.15
CA ASN A 170 -8.83 6.14 13.61
C ASN A 170 -9.22 5.28 12.42
N PHE A 171 -8.81 4.03 12.41
CA PHE A 171 -9.22 3.07 11.40
C PHE A 171 -9.29 1.66 11.98
N GLU A 172 -10.09 0.83 11.38
CA GLU A 172 -10.07 -0.61 11.58
C GLU A 172 -9.51 -1.24 10.30
N PRO A 173 -8.39 -2.01 10.38
CA PRO A 173 -7.88 -2.68 9.20
C PRO A 173 -8.91 -3.69 8.67
N GLY A 174 -9.25 -3.54 7.39
CA GLY A 174 -10.26 -4.39 6.78
C GLY A 174 -10.73 -3.90 5.42
N CYS A 175 -11.67 -4.63 4.85
CA CYS A 175 -12.29 -4.30 3.57
C CYS A 175 -13.74 -4.79 3.51
N TYR A 176 -14.51 -4.28 2.55
CA TYR A 176 -15.82 -4.84 2.27
C TYR A 176 -15.71 -6.17 1.51
N GLU A 177 -16.59 -7.13 1.83
CA GLU A 177 -16.66 -8.41 1.13
C GLU A 177 -17.13 -8.23 -0.33
N GLU A 178 -18.00 -7.25 -0.56
CA GLU A 178 -18.48 -6.87 -1.88
C GLU A 178 -18.19 -5.39 -2.12
N ILE A 179 -17.22 -5.10 -2.98
CA ILE A 179 -16.89 -3.74 -3.42
C ILE A 179 -17.64 -3.34 -4.69
N TRP A 180 -18.18 -4.30 -5.43
CA TRP A 180 -19.04 -4.09 -6.58
C TRP A 180 -20.42 -4.68 -6.32
N ILE A 181 -21.42 -3.81 -6.22
CA ILE A 181 -22.83 -4.16 -6.00
C ILE A 181 -23.66 -3.40 -7.04
N LYS A 182 -24.47 -4.14 -7.83
CA LYS A 182 -25.32 -3.53 -8.87
C LYS A 182 -24.50 -2.66 -9.84
N ASN A 183 -24.85 -1.38 -9.98
CA ASN A 183 -24.14 -0.40 -10.79
C ASN A 183 -23.20 0.49 -9.98
N CYS A 184 -22.69 0.02 -8.85
CA CYS A 184 -21.74 0.77 -8.04
C CYS A 184 -20.53 -0.07 -7.67
N ILE A 185 -19.35 0.50 -7.80
CA ILE A 185 -18.09 -0.08 -7.35
C ILE A 185 -17.35 0.90 -6.43
N ALA A 186 -16.91 0.43 -5.26
CA ALA A 186 -16.06 1.20 -4.36
C ALA A 186 -14.58 1.10 -4.76
N ILE A 187 -13.88 2.24 -4.69
CA ILE A 187 -12.46 2.34 -5.02
C ILE A 187 -11.70 3.10 -3.92
N GLY A 188 -10.52 2.63 -3.58
CA GLY A 188 -9.68 3.24 -2.55
C GLY A 188 -10.24 3.02 -1.14
N LEU A 189 -10.16 4.04 -0.28
CA LEU A 189 -10.56 3.93 1.13
C LEU A 189 -12.04 3.60 1.35
N SER A 190 -12.88 3.78 0.35
CA SER A 190 -14.30 3.36 0.40
C SER A 190 -14.45 1.85 0.24
N SER A 191 -13.52 1.16 -0.41
CA SER A 191 -13.52 -0.30 -0.54
C SER A 191 -12.88 -1.01 0.66
N GLY A 192 -11.84 -0.42 1.24
CA GLY A 192 -11.10 -0.99 2.36
C GLY A 192 -9.84 -0.20 2.68
N PHE A 193 -9.27 -0.49 3.84
CA PHE A 193 -7.98 0.04 4.26
C PHE A 193 -7.38 -0.89 5.31
N VAL A 194 -6.17 -1.34 5.10
CA VAL A 194 -5.49 -2.21 6.06
C VAL A 194 -4.49 -1.44 6.91
N GLU A 195 -3.52 -0.79 6.27
CA GLU A 195 -2.61 0.19 6.89
C GLU A 195 -1.71 0.83 5.81
N PRO A 196 -0.91 1.89 6.12
CA PRO A 196 -0.09 2.56 5.12
C PRO A 196 1.19 1.81 4.72
N LEU A 197 1.62 0.80 5.46
CA LEU A 197 2.85 0.05 5.18
C LEU A 197 2.80 -0.54 3.76
N GLU A 198 3.92 -0.47 3.03
CA GLU A 198 4.05 -0.88 1.62
C GLU A 198 3.22 -0.06 0.61
N ALA A 199 2.54 1.01 1.04
CA ALA A 199 1.79 1.97 0.21
C ALA A 199 0.80 1.30 -0.78
N THR A 200 0.22 0.17 -0.43
CA THR A 200 -0.60 -0.68 -1.31
C THR A 200 -1.93 -0.06 -1.72
N SER A 201 -2.45 0.93 -0.97
CA SER A 201 -3.78 1.51 -1.19
C SER A 201 -3.92 2.21 -2.55
N VAL A 202 -2.89 2.94 -3.01
CA VAL A 202 -2.89 3.62 -4.32
C VAL A 202 -2.83 2.57 -5.44
N TRP A 203 -1.91 1.61 -5.30
CA TRP A 203 -1.78 0.51 -6.24
C TRP A 203 -3.10 -0.26 -6.38
N GLN A 204 -3.74 -0.64 -5.27
CA GLN A 204 -5.01 -1.35 -5.25
C GLN A 204 -6.13 -0.58 -5.96
N SER A 205 -6.21 0.75 -5.73
CA SER A 205 -7.18 1.61 -6.42
C SER A 205 -7.01 1.56 -7.93
N ILE A 206 -5.76 1.63 -8.42
CA ILE A 206 -5.43 1.59 -9.84
C ILE A 206 -5.75 0.22 -10.43
N ILE A 207 -5.40 -0.88 -9.75
CA ILE A 207 -5.62 -2.25 -10.26
C ILE A 207 -7.11 -2.59 -10.30
N VAL A 208 -7.87 -2.22 -9.27
CA VAL A 208 -9.34 -2.40 -9.24
C VAL A 208 -9.96 -1.67 -10.43
N LEU A 209 -9.59 -0.42 -10.67
CA LEU A 209 -10.10 0.36 -11.80
C LEU A 209 -9.66 -0.24 -13.14
N LYS A 210 -8.39 -0.59 -13.32
CA LYS A 210 -7.88 -1.23 -14.56
C LYS A 210 -8.62 -2.54 -14.86
N ARG A 211 -8.81 -3.39 -13.86
CA ARG A 211 -9.55 -4.65 -14.01
C ARG A 211 -11.01 -4.41 -14.40
N PHE A 212 -11.66 -3.43 -13.76
CA PHE A 212 -13.03 -3.07 -14.13
C PHE A 212 -13.13 -2.59 -15.58
N LEU A 213 -12.20 -1.73 -16.01
CA LEU A 213 -12.18 -1.15 -17.37
C LEU A 213 -11.64 -2.11 -18.44
N SER A 214 -10.95 -3.20 -18.06
CA SER A 214 -10.45 -4.19 -19.02
C SER A 214 -11.56 -4.94 -19.76
N ASP A 215 -12.77 -4.95 -19.18
CA ASP A 215 -13.96 -5.44 -19.83
C ASP A 215 -14.99 -4.29 -19.89
N SER A 216 -15.08 -3.63 -21.05
CA SER A 216 -16.02 -2.52 -21.28
C SER A 216 -17.49 -2.93 -21.12
N SER A 217 -17.81 -4.23 -21.23
CA SER A 217 -19.15 -4.76 -20.98
C SER A 217 -19.56 -4.69 -19.51
N ASN A 218 -18.65 -4.48 -18.58
CA ASN A 218 -18.94 -4.39 -17.14
C ASN A 218 -19.95 -3.28 -16.78
N ILE A 219 -19.98 -2.19 -17.54
CA ILE A 219 -20.93 -1.09 -17.32
C ILE A 219 -22.34 -1.49 -17.81
N SER A 220 -22.45 -2.15 -18.95
CA SER A 220 -23.72 -2.51 -19.59
C SER A 220 -24.23 -3.88 -19.17
N ASN A 221 -23.34 -4.85 -18.99
CA ASN A 221 -23.68 -6.24 -18.69
C ASN A 221 -23.30 -6.60 -17.25
N LYS A 222 -24.17 -6.21 -16.31
CA LYS A 222 -24.00 -6.44 -14.86
C LYS A 222 -24.29 -7.90 -14.50
N ASN A 223 -23.59 -8.83 -15.11
CA ASN A 223 -23.75 -10.26 -14.85
C ASN A 223 -23.28 -10.59 -13.43
N LYS A 224 -24.16 -11.23 -12.65
CA LYS A 224 -23.85 -11.62 -11.26
C LYS A 224 -22.58 -12.46 -11.14
N TYR A 225 -22.33 -13.37 -12.07
CA TYR A 225 -21.10 -14.19 -12.07
C TYR A 225 -19.82 -13.34 -12.16
N ASN A 226 -19.81 -12.32 -13.02
CA ASN A 226 -18.67 -11.42 -13.16
C ASN A 226 -18.47 -10.56 -11.90
N ILE A 227 -19.57 -10.10 -11.30
CA ILE A 227 -19.53 -9.32 -10.05
C ILE A 227 -18.96 -10.18 -8.91
N ASP A 228 -19.47 -11.39 -8.72
CA ASP A 228 -19.02 -12.31 -7.67
C ASP A 228 -17.53 -12.67 -7.85
N LYS A 229 -17.12 -12.96 -9.10
CA LYS A 229 -15.71 -13.24 -9.41
C LYS A 229 -14.81 -12.03 -9.16
N PHE A 230 -15.28 -10.84 -9.47
CA PHE A 230 -14.55 -9.59 -9.25
C PHE A 230 -14.35 -9.34 -7.75
N ASN A 231 -15.42 -9.46 -6.96
CA ASN A 231 -15.38 -9.30 -5.51
C ASN A 231 -14.46 -10.33 -4.84
N LYS A 232 -14.55 -11.60 -5.26
CA LYS A 232 -13.65 -12.65 -4.77
C LYS A 232 -12.19 -12.31 -5.05
N HIS A 233 -11.86 -11.88 -6.27
CA HIS A 233 -10.51 -11.53 -6.65
C HIS A 233 -9.96 -10.35 -5.82
N TYR A 234 -10.80 -9.36 -5.54
CA TYR A 234 -10.44 -8.27 -4.65
C TYR A 234 -10.11 -8.75 -3.23
N LEU A 235 -10.91 -9.66 -2.67
CA LEU A 235 -10.65 -10.25 -1.35
C LEU A 235 -9.35 -11.05 -1.31
N ASP A 236 -9.06 -11.80 -2.36
CA ASP A 236 -7.82 -12.58 -2.47
C ASP A 236 -6.60 -11.63 -2.49
N GLU A 237 -6.68 -10.49 -3.21
CA GLU A 237 -5.60 -9.48 -3.23
C GLU A 237 -5.43 -8.78 -1.87
N VAL A 238 -6.53 -8.42 -1.19
CA VAL A 238 -6.42 -7.84 0.17
C VAL A 238 -5.77 -8.83 1.12
N GLN A 239 -6.09 -10.13 1.02
CA GLN A 239 -5.46 -11.15 1.84
C GLN A 239 -3.95 -11.25 1.57
N GLU A 240 -3.51 -11.15 0.30
CA GLU A 240 -2.06 -11.13 -0.01
C GLU A 240 -1.36 -9.93 0.64
N VAL A 241 -2.02 -8.76 0.67
CA VAL A 241 -1.49 -7.57 1.36
C VAL A 241 -1.40 -7.83 2.87
N VAL A 242 -2.45 -8.36 3.49
CA VAL A 242 -2.49 -8.68 4.92
C VAL A 242 -1.39 -9.68 5.30
N ASP A 243 -1.21 -10.73 4.51
CA ASP A 243 -0.16 -11.74 4.70
C ASP A 243 1.24 -11.08 4.70
N PHE A 244 1.49 -10.22 3.74
CA PHE A 244 2.78 -9.55 3.61
C PHE A 244 3.03 -8.52 4.71
N LEU A 245 2.01 -7.75 5.09
CA LEU A 245 2.10 -6.80 6.19
C LEU A 245 2.36 -7.49 7.54
N TYR A 246 1.67 -8.59 7.81
CA TYR A 246 1.90 -9.37 9.03
C TYR A 246 3.37 -9.77 9.20
N LEU A 247 4.04 -10.14 8.10
CA LEU A 247 5.44 -10.58 8.12
C LEU A 247 6.40 -9.47 8.61
N HIS A 248 6.06 -8.19 8.42
CA HIS A 248 6.85 -7.07 8.92
C HIS A 248 6.79 -6.96 10.45
N TYR A 249 5.65 -7.32 11.05
CA TYR A 249 5.43 -7.19 12.49
C TYR A 249 6.03 -8.32 13.34
N ILE A 250 6.33 -9.47 12.76
CA ILE A 250 6.95 -10.59 13.50
C ILE A 250 8.47 -10.45 13.67
N THR A 251 8.99 -9.23 13.65
CA THR A 251 10.41 -8.93 13.86
C THR A 251 10.85 -9.18 15.30
N ASN A 252 12.07 -9.70 15.46
CA ASN A 252 12.72 -9.85 16.76
C ASN A 252 13.59 -8.63 17.17
N LYS A 253 13.63 -7.58 16.36
CA LYS A 253 14.48 -6.40 16.56
C LYS A 253 13.92 -5.43 17.59
N LYS A 254 12.61 -5.47 17.86
CA LYS A 254 11.93 -4.68 18.90
C LYS A 254 11.34 -5.60 19.96
N ASN A 255 11.47 -5.20 21.24
CA ASN A 255 11.10 -6.04 22.39
C ASN A 255 10.24 -5.30 23.43
N THR A 256 9.48 -4.28 23.05
CA THR A 256 8.45 -3.70 23.91
C THR A 256 7.30 -4.67 24.11
N ASN A 257 6.41 -4.41 25.05
CA ASN A 257 5.26 -5.27 25.30
C ASN A 257 4.38 -5.45 24.06
N PHE A 258 4.12 -4.34 23.33
CA PHE A 258 3.39 -4.39 22.05
C PHE A 258 4.00 -5.43 21.09
N TRP A 259 5.30 -5.35 20.78
CA TRP A 259 5.95 -6.25 19.83
C TRP A 259 6.01 -7.71 20.31
N LYS A 260 6.19 -7.93 21.62
CA LYS A 260 6.17 -9.27 22.22
C LYS A 260 4.79 -9.91 22.14
N ASP A 261 3.77 -9.15 22.52
CA ASP A 261 2.39 -9.61 22.53
C ASP A 261 1.87 -9.81 21.11
N TYR A 262 2.25 -8.95 20.17
CA TYR A 262 1.92 -9.12 18.76
C TYR A 262 2.40 -10.49 18.24
N ARG A 263 3.66 -10.82 18.45
CA ARG A 263 4.23 -12.12 18.05
C ARG A 263 3.57 -13.33 18.70
N LYS A 264 3.02 -13.16 19.89
CA LYS A 264 2.42 -14.25 20.67
C LYS A 264 0.93 -14.44 20.42
N ASN A 265 0.19 -13.34 20.27
CA ASN A 265 -1.27 -13.35 20.41
C ASN A 265 -1.99 -13.12 19.07
N ASN A 266 -1.35 -12.50 18.07
CA ASN A 266 -1.99 -12.24 16.79
C ASN A 266 -2.06 -13.50 15.93
N LYS A 267 -3.18 -13.65 15.23
CA LYS A 267 -3.41 -14.80 14.36
C LYS A 267 -2.46 -14.71 13.15
N THR A 268 -1.56 -15.69 13.04
CA THR A 268 -0.71 -15.83 11.86
C THR A 268 -1.56 -16.28 10.67
N PRO A 269 -1.48 -15.58 9.51
CA PRO A 269 -2.14 -16.04 8.31
C PRO A 269 -1.58 -17.38 7.81
N ASP A 270 -2.44 -18.23 7.28
CA ASP A 270 -2.09 -19.61 6.85
C ASP A 270 -0.93 -19.60 5.83
N PHE A 271 -0.93 -18.65 4.90
CA PHE A 271 0.15 -18.52 3.92
C PHE A 271 1.49 -18.13 4.58
N VAL A 272 1.47 -17.28 5.59
CA VAL A 272 2.69 -16.89 6.32
C VAL A 272 3.22 -18.07 7.13
N GLU A 273 2.35 -18.86 7.77
CA GLU A 273 2.75 -20.10 8.44
C GLU A 273 3.47 -21.04 7.48
N TYR A 274 2.87 -21.26 6.29
CA TYR A 274 3.48 -22.08 5.25
C TYR A 274 4.87 -21.55 4.85
N ILE A 275 4.99 -20.26 4.55
CA ILE A 275 6.26 -19.63 4.15
C ILE A 275 7.34 -19.75 5.24
N LEU A 276 6.96 -19.53 6.50
CA LEU A 276 7.89 -19.65 7.63
C LEU A 276 8.35 -21.10 7.82
N GLU A 277 7.48 -22.08 7.60
CA GLU A 277 7.85 -23.50 7.65
C GLU A 277 8.82 -23.88 6.52
N VAL A 278 8.54 -23.42 5.30
CA VAL A 278 9.45 -23.57 4.16
C VAL A 278 10.83 -22.99 4.47
N CYS A 279 10.89 -21.79 5.05
CA CYS A 279 12.13 -21.09 5.40
C CYS A 279 12.97 -21.78 6.51
N LYS A 280 12.43 -22.79 7.20
CA LYS A 280 13.25 -23.65 8.09
C LYS A 280 14.12 -24.62 7.31
N ASN A 281 13.76 -24.94 6.07
CA ASN A 281 14.35 -26.02 5.30
C ASN A 281 15.03 -25.57 4.01
N ARG A 282 14.54 -24.50 3.37
CA ARG A 282 15.05 -23.96 2.10
C ARG A 282 14.64 -22.50 1.87
N PRO A 283 15.27 -21.77 0.94
CA PRO A 283 14.76 -20.49 0.44
C PRO A 283 13.42 -20.63 -0.29
N LEU A 284 12.80 -19.50 -0.56
CA LEU A 284 11.54 -19.38 -1.31
C LEU A 284 11.79 -19.35 -2.81
N TYR A 285 10.88 -19.95 -3.58
CA TYR A 285 10.88 -19.95 -5.04
C TYR A 285 9.53 -19.57 -5.60
N ASP A 286 9.46 -18.70 -6.62
CA ASP A 286 8.22 -18.22 -7.20
C ASP A 286 7.35 -19.35 -7.77
N GLU A 287 7.96 -20.28 -8.50
CA GLU A 287 7.24 -21.37 -9.14
C GLU A 287 6.53 -22.32 -8.15
N PHE A 288 7.14 -22.55 -6.99
CA PHE A 288 6.62 -23.51 -6.01
C PHE A 288 5.77 -22.85 -4.93
N ASP A 289 6.23 -21.70 -4.42
CA ASP A 289 5.65 -21.09 -3.22
C ASP A 289 4.66 -19.97 -3.55
N PHE A 290 4.74 -19.35 -4.74
CA PHE A 290 3.98 -18.17 -5.14
C PHE A 290 3.15 -18.33 -6.40
N SER A 291 2.95 -19.55 -6.90
CA SER A 291 2.22 -19.82 -8.15
C SER A 291 0.82 -19.19 -8.22
N ASN A 292 0.16 -19.02 -7.07
CA ASN A 292 -1.17 -18.42 -6.94
C ASN A 292 -1.13 -16.98 -6.40
N LYS A 293 0.06 -16.41 -6.15
CA LYS A 293 0.23 -15.04 -5.66
C LYS A 293 0.54 -14.10 -6.82
N LYS A 294 0.08 -12.85 -6.72
CA LYS A 294 0.16 -11.88 -7.82
C LYS A 294 0.84 -10.57 -7.45
N LEU A 295 0.89 -10.25 -6.16
CA LEU A 295 1.37 -8.96 -5.68
C LEU A 295 2.82 -9.00 -5.24
N PHE A 296 3.14 -9.94 -4.38
CA PHE A 296 4.44 -10.06 -3.76
C PHE A 296 5.07 -11.39 -4.14
N THR A 297 6.30 -11.32 -4.63
CA THR A 297 7.08 -12.48 -5.08
C THR A 297 7.91 -13.09 -3.95
N SER A 298 8.52 -14.23 -4.21
CA SER A 298 9.51 -14.84 -3.32
C SER A 298 10.62 -13.86 -2.93
N PHE A 299 11.01 -12.97 -3.84
CA PHE A 299 12.02 -11.95 -3.59
C PHE A 299 11.56 -10.92 -2.54
N SER A 300 10.31 -10.44 -2.61
CA SER A 300 9.75 -9.52 -1.63
C SER A 300 9.71 -10.15 -0.23
N TYR A 301 9.15 -11.35 -0.13
CA TYR A 301 9.09 -12.10 1.13
C TYR A 301 10.47 -12.41 1.69
N SER A 302 11.41 -12.87 0.85
CA SER A 302 12.77 -13.21 1.28
C SER A 302 13.50 -12.01 1.89
N LYS A 303 13.33 -10.80 1.35
CA LYS A 303 13.91 -9.58 1.93
C LYS A 303 13.44 -9.34 3.36
N ILE A 304 12.13 -9.45 3.61
CA ILE A 304 11.56 -9.23 4.93
C ILE A 304 11.97 -10.35 5.89
N ILE A 305 11.92 -11.60 5.46
CA ILE A 305 12.31 -12.77 6.25
C ILE A 305 13.77 -12.69 6.68
N ILE A 306 14.69 -12.41 5.74
CA ILE A 306 16.12 -12.24 6.03
C ILE A 306 16.33 -11.02 6.91
N GLY A 307 15.69 -9.90 6.56
CA GLY A 307 15.78 -8.65 7.29
C GLY A 307 15.33 -8.77 8.75
N ASN A 308 14.31 -9.57 9.03
CA ASN A 308 13.79 -9.83 10.37
C ASN A 308 14.52 -10.98 11.11
N GLY A 309 15.49 -11.63 10.46
CA GLY A 309 16.24 -12.74 11.07
C GLY A 309 15.42 -14.03 11.24
N LEU A 310 14.42 -14.22 10.37
CA LEU A 310 13.51 -15.38 10.42
C LEU A 310 14.02 -16.57 9.59
N LEU A 311 15.03 -16.37 8.74
CA LEU A 311 15.68 -17.46 8.01
C LEU A 311 16.70 -18.16 8.88
N SER A 312 16.70 -19.50 8.87
CA SER A 312 17.65 -20.32 9.64
C SER A 312 19.10 -20.00 9.26
N LYS A 313 19.96 -19.84 10.27
CA LYS A 313 21.41 -19.62 10.06
C LYS A 313 22.08 -20.80 9.34
N ASP A 314 21.60 -22.02 9.57
CA ASP A 314 22.13 -23.22 8.94
C ASP A 314 21.83 -23.26 7.44
N ILE A 315 20.64 -22.77 7.05
CA ILE A 315 20.29 -22.61 5.65
C ILE A 315 21.18 -21.56 4.99
N ILE A 316 21.35 -20.39 5.62
CA ILE A 316 22.26 -19.36 5.10
C ILE A 316 23.67 -19.92 4.90
N LYS A 317 24.16 -20.70 5.87
CA LYS A 317 25.48 -21.34 5.81
C LYS A 317 25.55 -22.42 4.72
N SER A 318 24.53 -23.27 4.61
CA SER A 318 24.42 -24.27 3.57
C SER A 318 24.46 -23.66 2.17
N TYR A 319 23.69 -22.59 1.96
CA TYR A 319 23.69 -21.87 0.67
C TYR A 319 25.03 -21.17 0.39
N LYS A 320 25.67 -20.56 1.38
CA LYS A 320 27.02 -20.01 1.22
C LYS A 320 28.04 -21.08 0.81
N ASN A 321 27.92 -22.30 1.34
CA ASN A 321 28.81 -23.40 0.99
C ASN A 321 28.50 -23.99 -0.40
N ASN A 322 27.25 -23.95 -0.83
CA ASN A 322 26.80 -24.45 -2.13
C ASN A 322 26.95 -23.44 -3.28
N ILE A 323 27.09 -22.14 -2.98
CA ILE A 323 27.39 -21.07 -3.96
C ILE A 323 28.75 -21.28 -4.67
N LYS A 324 29.57 -22.24 -4.25
CA LYS A 324 30.74 -22.72 -5.06
C LYS A 324 30.37 -23.22 -6.45
N ILE A 325 29.09 -23.32 -6.78
CA ILE A 325 28.59 -23.69 -8.11
C ILE A 325 28.58 -22.47 -9.07
N TYR A 326 28.49 -21.24 -8.55
CA TYR A 326 28.67 -20.05 -9.35
C TYR A 326 30.16 -19.67 -9.30
N ASN A 327 30.78 -19.56 -10.48
CA ASN A 327 32.15 -19.13 -10.61
C ASN A 327 32.35 -17.80 -9.87
N GLU A 328 33.27 -17.76 -8.92
CA GLU A 328 33.55 -16.57 -8.10
C GLU A 328 33.91 -15.36 -9.00
N GLU A 329 34.53 -15.62 -10.16
CA GLU A 329 34.82 -14.60 -11.17
C GLU A 329 33.55 -13.97 -11.76
N ASP A 330 32.51 -14.76 -12.04
CA ASP A 330 31.25 -14.26 -12.58
C ASP A 330 30.49 -13.42 -11.53
N TYR A 331 30.55 -13.81 -10.26
CA TYR A 331 29.98 -13.01 -9.15
C TYR A 331 30.74 -11.68 -8.99
N ILE A 332 32.08 -11.71 -9.00
CA ILE A 332 32.91 -10.49 -8.92
C ILE A 332 32.66 -9.61 -10.15
N LYS A 333 32.53 -10.18 -11.33
CA LYS A 333 32.19 -9.45 -12.55
C LYS A 333 30.81 -8.80 -12.49
N MET A 334 29.82 -9.50 -11.95
CA MET A 334 28.48 -8.97 -11.72
C MET A 334 28.52 -7.79 -10.76
N ILE A 335 29.20 -7.90 -9.62
CA ILE A 335 29.37 -6.80 -8.64
C ILE A 335 30.10 -5.61 -9.25
N LYS A 336 31.16 -5.86 -10.00
CA LYS A 336 31.89 -4.79 -10.71
C LYS A 336 31.00 -4.07 -11.72
N ASN A 337 30.22 -4.82 -12.49
CA ASN A 337 29.26 -4.24 -13.44
C ASN A 337 28.17 -3.43 -12.74
N GLN A 338 27.63 -3.91 -11.61
CA GLN A 338 26.68 -3.15 -10.81
C GLN A 338 27.27 -1.84 -10.27
N ASN A 339 28.51 -1.85 -9.80
CA ASN A 339 29.20 -0.66 -9.34
C ASN A 339 29.43 0.35 -10.48
N LEU A 340 29.86 -0.11 -11.66
CA LEU A 340 30.00 0.75 -12.84
C LEU A 340 28.66 1.38 -13.26
N ILE A 341 27.58 0.62 -13.19
CA ILE A 341 26.23 1.10 -13.44
C ILE A 341 25.86 2.18 -12.41
N ILE A 342 26.07 1.92 -11.12
CA ILE A 342 25.78 2.88 -10.03
C ILE A 342 26.60 4.17 -10.21
N GLU A 343 27.89 4.06 -10.57
CA GLU A 343 28.78 5.21 -10.84
C GLU A 343 28.33 6.02 -12.06
N SER A 344 27.66 5.39 -13.03
CA SER A 344 27.14 6.07 -14.21
C SER A 344 25.85 6.84 -13.97
N PHE A 345 25.14 6.58 -12.87
CA PHE A 345 23.92 7.31 -12.54
C PHE A 345 24.21 8.72 -12.02
N ILE A 346 23.44 9.67 -12.52
CA ILE A 346 23.37 11.00 -11.91
C ILE A 346 22.84 10.85 -10.49
N GLY A 347 23.53 11.41 -9.50
CA GLY A 347 23.04 11.40 -8.12
C GLY A 347 21.61 11.93 -8.04
N HIS A 348 20.77 11.27 -7.24
CA HIS A 348 19.32 11.54 -7.15
C HIS A 348 18.98 13.03 -6.99
N ASN A 349 19.67 13.75 -6.12
CA ASN A 349 19.47 15.20 -5.95
C ASN A 349 19.78 16.01 -7.21
N LYS A 350 20.85 15.67 -7.93
CA LYS A 350 21.20 16.34 -9.19
C LYS A 350 20.14 16.09 -10.24
N PHE A 351 19.63 14.87 -10.34
CA PHE A 351 18.53 14.50 -11.23
C PHE A 351 17.26 15.30 -10.94
N LEU A 352 16.86 15.43 -9.66
CA LEU A 352 15.70 16.22 -9.27
C LEU A 352 15.86 17.72 -9.58
N ILE A 353 17.07 18.27 -9.40
CA ILE A 353 17.37 19.67 -9.75
C ILE A 353 17.28 19.89 -11.27
N GLU A 354 17.74 18.94 -12.08
CA GLU A 354 17.66 19.01 -13.53
C GLU A 354 16.22 18.93 -14.01
N LEU A 355 15.41 18.01 -13.47
CA LEU A 355 13.97 17.91 -13.76
C LEU A 355 13.18 19.17 -13.41
N SER A 356 13.56 19.88 -12.36
CA SER A 356 12.84 21.09 -11.92
C SER A 356 13.11 22.31 -12.81
N LYS A 357 14.02 22.22 -13.79
CA LYS A 357 14.36 23.30 -14.74
C LYS A 357 13.59 23.19 -16.06
N GLU A 358 12.95 22.06 -16.31
CA GLU A 358 12.03 21.84 -17.43
C GLU A 358 10.57 22.18 -17.04
#